data_851497348aa52a9322bdc6ee240a6341
#
_entry.id   851497348aa52a9322bdc6ee240a6341
#
_cell.length_a   1.000
_cell.length_b   1.000
_cell.length_c   1.000
_cell.angle_alpha   90.00
_cell.angle_beta   90.00
_cell.angle_gamma   90.00
#
_symmetry.space_group_name_H-M   'P 1'
#
loop_
_entity.id
_entity.type
_entity.pdbx_description
1 polymer ?
#
loop_
_entity_poly.entity_id
_entity_poly.type
_entity_poly.pdbx_seq_one_letter_code
_entity_poly.pdbx_strand_id
1 'polypeptide(L)'
;QGHPYLQLKGQGTAIAIVDSGIDYRNPLFWNEMGSRILCIWDQTLEGDNEEVPFGRVFWKKDIDRALASENPLEIVPSTDTNGHGTRMAAIAAGNYMPEENFSGAAPEAMLIVVKVKQAKKYLREFYLFPSSAELFQENDIMIGMDFAVKTANDRQMPLSLCLGIGS
;
A
#
# COMPACT_ATOMS: atom_id res chain seq x y z
N GLN A 1 15.18 -16.07 18.73
CA GLN A 1 14.45 -15.84 20.01
C GLN A 1 14.55 -14.35 20.29
N GLY A 2 13.42 -13.61 20.13
CA GLY A 2 13.36 -12.18 20.42
C GLY A 2 13.60 -11.94 21.93
N HIS A 3 14.10 -10.77 22.26
CA HIS A 3 14.38 -10.38 23.64
C HIS A 3 13.06 -10.40 24.44
N PRO A 4 12.95 -11.12 25.56
CA PRO A 4 11.68 -11.39 26.24
C PRO A 4 10.96 -10.12 26.76
N TYR A 5 11.63 -8.97 26.74
CA TYR A 5 11.09 -7.68 27.21
C TYR A 5 10.71 -6.69 26.09
N LEU A 6 10.90 -7.06 24.81
CA LEU A 6 10.60 -6.19 23.67
C LEU A 6 9.71 -6.92 22.67
N GLN A 7 8.43 -7.05 23.01
CA GLN A 7 7.40 -7.48 22.06
C GLN A 7 6.89 -6.28 21.26
N LEU A 8 7.78 -5.63 20.50
CA LEU A 8 7.41 -4.53 19.62
C LEU A 8 6.80 -5.12 18.34
N LYS A 9 5.51 -4.86 18.14
CA LYS A 9 4.73 -5.36 17.00
C LYS A 9 4.29 -4.23 16.05
N GLY A 10 4.80 -3.02 16.26
CA GLY A 10 4.49 -1.86 15.44
C GLY A 10 3.21 -1.12 15.80
N GLN A 11 2.59 -1.39 16.96
CA GLN A 11 1.41 -0.65 17.42
C GLN A 11 1.68 0.84 17.48
N GLY A 12 0.75 1.65 16.94
CA GLY A 12 0.87 3.11 16.90
C GLY A 12 1.82 3.65 15.83
N THR A 13 2.39 2.78 14.98
CA THR A 13 3.25 3.17 13.86
C THR A 13 2.58 2.91 12.52
N ALA A 14 3.07 3.55 11.47
CA ALA A 14 2.66 3.31 10.09
C ALA A 14 3.83 2.78 9.25
N ILE A 15 3.51 1.90 8.30
CA ILE A 15 4.42 1.49 7.24
C ILE A 15 3.81 1.91 5.91
N ALA A 16 4.55 2.71 5.14
CA ALA A 16 4.17 3.04 3.78
C ALA A 16 4.75 2.01 2.81
N ILE A 17 3.92 1.52 1.91
CA ILE A 17 4.30 0.64 0.81
C ILE A 17 4.08 1.41 -0.49
N VAL A 18 5.16 1.80 -1.15
CA VAL A 18 5.15 2.47 -2.47
C VAL A 18 5.57 1.42 -3.49
N ASP A 19 4.58 0.84 -4.18
CA ASP A 19 4.76 -0.39 -4.96
C ASP A 19 3.67 -0.56 -6.05
N SER A 20 3.46 -1.78 -6.54
CA SER A 20 2.46 -2.18 -7.53
C SER A 20 1.01 -2.16 -7.02
N GLY A 21 0.78 -1.93 -5.74
CA GLY A 21 -0.52 -1.94 -5.08
C GLY A 21 -0.62 -2.92 -3.92
N ILE A 22 -1.84 -3.26 -3.55
CA ILE A 22 -2.13 -4.24 -2.50
C ILE A 22 -3.47 -4.94 -2.80
N ASP A 23 -3.56 -6.23 -2.54
CA ASP A 23 -4.85 -6.90 -2.39
C ASP A 23 -5.36 -6.68 -0.95
N TYR A 24 -6.11 -5.60 -0.77
CA TYR A 24 -6.63 -5.19 0.54
C TYR A 24 -7.63 -6.19 1.14
N ARG A 25 -8.18 -7.11 0.31
CA ARG A 25 -9.13 -8.16 0.73
C ARG A 25 -8.43 -9.32 1.43
N ASN A 26 -7.10 -9.40 1.31
CA ASN A 26 -6.33 -10.45 1.95
C ASN A 26 -6.43 -10.32 3.49
N PRO A 27 -6.79 -11.40 4.23
CA PRO A 27 -6.96 -11.38 5.68
C PRO A 27 -5.70 -11.02 6.46
N LEU A 28 -4.54 -10.98 5.84
CA LEU A 28 -3.31 -10.47 6.43
C LEU A 28 -3.36 -8.98 6.80
N PHE A 29 -4.32 -8.21 6.25
CA PHE A 29 -4.36 -6.75 6.40
C PHE A 29 -5.57 -6.21 7.15
N TRP A 30 -6.41 -7.07 7.69
CA TRP A 30 -7.57 -6.66 8.48
C TRP A 30 -7.82 -7.62 9.64
N ASN A 31 -8.58 -7.18 10.62
CA ASN A 31 -8.95 -7.92 11.82
C ASN A 31 -10.38 -7.57 12.24
N GLU A 32 -10.80 -7.95 13.44
CA GLU A 32 -12.12 -7.65 13.99
C GLU A 32 -12.42 -6.12 14.07
N MET A 33 -11.40 -5.28 14.13
CA MET A 33 -11.52 -3.82 14.12
C MET A 33 -11.55 -3.22 12.70
N GLY A 34 -11.57 -4.05 11.66
CA GLY A 34 -11.55 -3.68 10.26
C GLY A 34 -10.15 -3.66 9.65
N SER A 35 -9.98 -2.97 8.53
CA SER A 35 -8.72 -2.86 7.81
C SER A 35 -7.63 -2.17 8.63
N ARG A 36 -6.39 -2.65 8.55
CA ARG A 36 -5.20 -1.96 9.04
C ARG A 36 -4.57 -1.04 7.97
N ILE A 37 -5.20 -0.95 6.80
CA ILE A 37 -4.81 -0.03 5.75
C ILE A 37 -5.50 1.30 6.01
N LEU A 38 -4.73 2.36 6.31
CA LEU A 38 -5.22 3.72 6.53
C LEU A 38 -5.75 4.33 5.25
N CYS A 39 -5.03 4.14 4.16
CA CYS A 39 -5.44 4.56 2.82
C CYS A 39 -4.68 3.81 1.73
N ILE A 40 -5.29 3.81 0.55
CA ILE A 40 -4.67 3.39 -0.72
C ILE A 40 -4.77 4.58 -1.67
N TRP A 41 -3.63 5.11 -2.11
CA TRP A 41 -3.60 6.01 -3.25
C TRP A 41 -3.24 5.20 -4.50
N ASP A 42 -4.23 4.99 -5.36
CA ASP A 42 -4.03 4.33 -6.64
C ASP A 42 -3.81 5.39 -7.74
N GLN A 43 -2.57 5.53 -8.18
CA GLN A 43 -2.17 6.47 -9.22
C GLN A 43 -2.61 6.04 -10.64
N THR A 44 -3.09 4.80 -10.80
CA THR A 44 -3.49 4.25 -12.09
C THR A 44 -4.94 4.55 -12.45
N LEU A 45 -5.76 4.92 -11.47
CA LEU A 45 -7.18 5.19 -11.66
C LEU A 45 -7.40 6.64 -12.07
N GLU A 46 -8.41 6.88 -12.91
CA GLU A 46 -8.89 8.22 -13.19
C GLU A 46 -9.77 8.70 -12.03
N GLY A 47 -9.66 9.95 -11.66
CA GLY A 47 -10.51 10.56 -10.65
C GLY A 47 -10.08 11.97 -10.28
N ASP A 48 -11.08 12.78 -9.92
CA ASP A 48 -10.91 14.12 -9.39
C ASP A 48 -10.89 14.01 -7.87
N ASN A 49 -9.69 14.02 -7.29
CA ASN A 49 -9.49 14.15 -5.86
C ASN A 49 -8.76 15.45 -5.58
N GLU A 50 -9.34 16.29 -4.73
CA GLU A 50 -8.69 17.55 -4.28
C GLU A 50 -7.42 17.28 -3.46
N GLU A 51 -7.29 16.06 -2.90
CA GLU A 51 -6.21 15.68 -2.01
C GLU A 51 -4.91 15.30 -2.74
N VAL A 52 -5.01 14.86 -4.01
CA VAL A 52 -3.88 14.37 -4.81
C VAL A 52 -3.96 14.89 -6.25
N PRO A 53 -2.80 15.10 -6.91
CA PRO A 53 -2.79 15.71 -8.25
C PRO A 53 -3.35 14.82 -9.36
N PHE A 54 -3.48 13.52 -9.10
CA PHE A 54 -4.03 12.51 -10.02
C PHE A 54 -4.33 11.22 -9.27
N GLY A 55 -5.00 10.27 -9.92
CA GLY A 55 -5.38 9.01 -9.30
C GLY A 55 -6.55 9.14 -8.33
N ARG A 56 -6.73 8.13 -7.50
CA ARG A 56 -7.79 8.10 -6.48
C ARG A 56 -7.25 7.64 -5.14
N VAL A 57 -7.71 8.30 -4.07
CA VAL A 57 -7.43 7.90 -2.69
C VAL A 57 -8.65 7.21 -2.11
N PHE A 58 -8.44 6.05 -1.51
CA PHE A 58 -9.45 5.31 -0.74
C PHE A 58 -9.00 5.27 0.70
N TRP A 59 -9.77 5.86 1.57
CA TRP A 59 -9.51 5.88 3.00
C TRP A 59 -9.99 4.61 3.69
N LYS A 60 -9.52 4.37 4.90
CA LYS A 60 -9.92 3.20 5.71
C LYS A 60 -11.44 2.97 5.71
N LYS A 61 -12.25 4.03 5.83
CA LYS A 61 -13.72 3.94 5.79
C LYS A 61 -14.28 3.33 4.52
N ASP A 62 -13.63 3.62 3.37
CA ASP A 62 -14.05 3.08 2.06
C ASP A 62 -13.61 1.62 1.94
N ILE A 63 -12.41 1.31 2.45
CA ILE A 63 -11.88 -0.05 2.48
C ILE A 63 -12.73 -0.94 3.39
N ASP A 64 -13.08 -0.47 4.60
CA ASP A 64 -13.95 -1.21 5.52
C ASP A 64 -15.33 -1.45 4.91
N ARG A 65 -15.90 -0.43 4.24
CA ARG A 65 -17.17 -0.56 3.51
C ARG A 65 -17.06 -1.58 2.38
N ALA A 66 -15.96 -1.59 1.64
CA ALA A 66 -15.71 -2.55 0.59
C ALA A 66 -15.61 -3.98 1.14
N LEU A 67 -14.86 -4.18 2.23
CA LEU A 67 -14.73 -5.49 2.88
C LEU A 67 -16.06 -6.05 3.41
N ALA A 68 -17.01 -5.19 3.76
CA ALA A 68 -18.36 -5.58 4.19
C ALA A 68 -19.32 -5.80 3.02
N SER A 69 -18.93 -5.53 1.79
CA SER A 69 -19.76 -5.66 0.58
C SER A 69 -19.58 -7.02 -0.08
N GLU A 70 -20.61 -7.48 -0.78
CA GLU A 70 -20.53 -8.66 -1.68
C GLU A 70 -19.59 -8.41 -2.86
N ASN A 71 -19.47 -7.16 -3.31
CA ASN A 71 -18.65 -6.74 -4.45
C ASN A 71 -17.63 -5.67 -4.03
N PRO A 72 -16.55 -6.02 -3.30
CA PRO A 72 -15.59 -5.04 -2.79
C PRO A 72 -14.98 -4.14 -3.86
N LEU A 73 -14.70 -4.68 -5.05
CA LEU A 73 -14.06 -3.95 -6.15
C LEU A 73 -14.97 -2.90 -6.83
N GLU A 74 -16.27 -2.93 -6.60
CA GLU A 74 -17.16 -1.84 -7.04
C GLU A 74 -16.99 -0.58 -6.18
N ILE A 75 -16.55 -0.75 -4.93
CA ILE A 75 -16.32 0.35 -3.99
C ILE A 75 -14.87 0.81 -4.03
N VAL A 76 -13.92 -0.14 -3.94
CA VAL A 76 -12.48 0.12 -4.01
C VAL A 76 -11.88 -0.73 -5.14
N PRO A 77 -11.85 -0.21 -6.38
CA PRO A 77 -11.39 -0.95 -7.56
C PRO A 77 -9.87 -1.11 -7.66
N SER A 78 -9.13 -0.68 -6.65
CA SER A 78 -7.68 -0.84 -6.60
C SER A 78 -7.29 -2.30 -6.37
N THR A 79 -6.37 -2.79 -7.19
CA THR A 79 -5.88 -4.18 -7.14
C THR A 79 -4.37 -4.21 -7.30
N ASP A 80 -3.76 -5.33 -6.90
CA ASP A 80 -2.35 -5.63 -7.17
C ASP A 80 -2.27 -6.83 -8.11
N THR A 81 -2.08 -6.55 -9.40
CA THR A 81 -2.12 -7.58 -10.45
C THR A 81 -0.87 -8.43 -10.52
N ASN A 82 0.30 -7.92 -10.12
CA ASN A 82 1.54 -8.68 -10.09
C ASN A 82 1.84 -9.30 -8.70
N GLY A 83 1.17 -8.82 -7.67
CA GLY A 83 1.26 -9.31 -6.31
C GLY A 83 2.54 -8.90 -5.56
N HIS A 84 3.41 -8.07 -6.15
CA HIS A 84 4.66 -7.68 -5.51
C HIS A 84 4.41 -6.81 -4.27
N GLY A 85 3.64 -5.73 -4.40
CA GLY A 85 3.31 -4.85 -3.30
C GLY A 85 2.56 -5.56 -2.17
N THR A 86 1.66 -6.50 -2.53
CA THR A 86 0.96 -7.34 -1.54
C THR A 86 1.93 -8.19 -0.73
N ARG A 87 2.93 -8.82 -1.38
CA ARG A 87 3.97 -9.59 -0.69
C ARG A 87 4.83 -8.70 0.21
N MET A 88 5.24 -7.53 -0.29
CA MET A 88 6.01 -6.57 0.50
C MET A 88 5.25 -6.11 1.74
N ALA A 89 3.96 -5.78 1.59
CA ALA A 89 3.08 -5.43 2.69
C ALA A 89 2.91 -6.59 3.70
N ALA A 90 2.78 -7.83 3.22
CA ALA A 90 2.67 -9.01 4.07
C ALA A 90 3.92 -9.24 4.91
N ILE A 91 5.10 -9.17 4.30
CA ILE A 91 6.39 -9.31 5.00
C ILE A 91 6.57 -8.18 6.03
N ALA A 92 6.20 -6.96 5.68
CA ALA A 92 6.34 -5.80 6.57
C ALA A 92 5.35 -5.82 7.74
N ALA A 93 4.07 -6.10 7.47
CA ALA A 93 2.99 -5.86 8.41
C ALA A 93 1.84 -6.89 8.35
N GLY A 94 2.03 -8.06 7.76
CA GLY A 94 1.00 -9.10 7.74
C GLY A 94 0.61 -9.56 9.14
N ASN A 95 -0.67 -9.84 9.36
CA ASN A 95 -1.18 -10.40 10.61
C ASN A 95 -0.43 -11.68 11.02
N TYR A 96 -0.39 -11.94 12.32
CA TYR A 96 0.08 -13.23 12.80
C TYR A 96 -0.92 -14.33 12.43
N MET A 97 -0.47 -15.32 11.66
CA MET A 97 -1.22 -16.49 11.21
C MET A 97 -0.59 -17.74 11.83
N PRO A 98 -1.06 -18.20 12.99
CA PRO A 98 -0.44 -19.31 13.72
C PRO A 98 -0.44 -20.63 12.94
N GLU A 99 -1.49 -20.88 12.15
CA GLU A 99 -1.63 -22.12 11.37
C GLU A 99 -0.59 -22.20 10.23
N GLU A 100 -0.15 -21.06 9.72
CA GLU A 100 0.85 -20.97 8.66
C GLU A 100 2.25 -20.68 9.20
N ASN A 101 2.39 -20.54 10.54
CA ASN A 101 3.62 -20.09 11.19
C ASN A 101 4.19 -18.82 10.56
N PHE A 102 3.32 -17.87 10.22
CA PHE A 102 3.66 -16.63 9.55
C PHE A 102 3.31 -15.43 10.42
N SER A 103 4.17 -14.41 10.36
CA SER A 103 3.91 -13.07 10.87
C SER A 103 4.77 -12.08 10.09
N GLY A 104 4.20 -10.94 9.73
CA GLY A 104 4.98 -9.80 9.31
C GLY A 104 5.90 -9.29 10.43
N ALA A 105 6.86 -8.45 10.06
CA ALA A 105 7.81 -7.87 11.01
C ALA A 105 7.13 -6.98 12.07
N ALA A 106 6.07 -6.26 11.67
CA ALA A 106 5.28 -5.36 12.51
C ALA A 106 3.76 -5.59 12.32
N PRO A 107 3.22 -6.73 12.82
CA PRO A 107 1.86 -7.16 12.52
C PRO A 107 0.75 -6.28 13.11
N GLU A 108 1.09 -5.31 13.96
CA GLU A 108 0.15 -4.34 14.55
C GLU A 108 0.34 -2.92 13.97
N ALA A 109 1.27 -2.73 13.02
CA ALA A 109 1.43 -1.46 12.33
C ALA A 109 0.27 -1.19 11.37
N MET A 110 -0.06 0.09 11.17
CA MET A 110 -0.98 0.52 10.13
C MET A 110 -0.24 0.63 8.78
N LEU A 111 -0.97 0.49 7.69
CA LEU A 111 -0.42 0.56 6.34
C LEU A 111 -0.91 1.82 5.62
N ILE A 112 0.00 2.46 4.89
CA ILE A 112 -0.29 3.49 3.90
C ILE A 112 0.21 2.94 2.57
N VAL A 113 -0.66 2.80 1.58
CA VAL A 113 -0.31 2.18 0.31
C VAL A 113 -0.37 3.20 -0.81
N VAL A 114 0.69 3.24 -1.61
CA VAL A 114 0.73 4.00 -2.86
C VAL A 114 0.99 3.02 -3.99
N LYS A 115 -0.02 2.83 -4.83
CA LYS A 115 0.12 2.08 -6.07
C LYS A 115 0.61 3.03 -7.15
N VAL A 116 1.86 2.85 -7.55
CA VAL A 116 2.50 3.73 -8.53
C VAL A 116 2.07 3.37 -9.95
N LYS A 117 1.75 4.38 -10.74
CA LYS A 117 1.44 4.17 -12.17
C LYS A 117 2.72 3.95 -12.97
N GLN A 118 2.60 3.16 -14.01
CA GLN A 118 3.70 2.98 -14.96
C GLN A 118 3.97 4.26 -15.76
N ALA A 119 5.20 4.40 -16.24
CA ALA A 119 5.60 5.48 -17.12
C ALA A 119 4.74 5.53 -18.38
N LYS A 120 4.41 6.74 -18.80
CA LYS A 120 3.56 6.97 -19.97
C LYS A 120 4.19 6.35 -21.22
N LYS A 121 3.32 5.85 -22.10
CA LYS A 121 3.72 5.13 -23.32
C LYS A 121 4.75 5.90 -24.16
N TYR A 122 4.56 7.22 -24.36
CA TYR A 122 5.48 8.04 -25.15
C TYR A 122 6.90 8.12 -24.57
N LEU A 123 7.06 8.07 -23.26
CA LEU A 123 8.38 8.03 -22.61
C LEU A 123 9.07 6.68 -22.83
N ARG A 124 8.31 5.61 -22.76
CA ARG A 124 8.82 4.25 -23.02
C ARG A 124 9.30 4.13 -24.47
N GLU A 125 8.55 4.67 -25.42
CA GLU A 125 8.89 4.70 -26.84
C GLU A 125 10.10 5.61 -27.11
N PHE A 126 10.14 6.79 -26.48
CA PHE A 126 11.27 7.73 -26.66
C PHE A 126 12.60 7.14 -26.19
N TYR A 127 12.59 6.44 -25.05
CA TYR A 127 13.80 5.80 -24.49
C TYR A 127 14.04 4.37 -25.02
N LEU A 128 13.23 3.90 -25.97
CA LEU A 128 13.36 2.56 -26.61
C LEU A 128 13.29 1.39 -25.63
N PHE A 129 12.54 1.51 -24.54
CA PHE A 129 12.37 0.43 -23.60
C PHE A 129 11.45 -0.66 -24.16
N PRO A 130 11.76 -1.96 -23.92
CA PRO A 130 10.87 -3.05 -24.29
C PRO A 130 9.46 -2.88 -23.68
N SER A 131 8.42 -3.29 -24.41
CA SER A 131 7.04 -3.21 -23.93
C SER A 131 6.78 -4.06 -22.68
N SER A 132 7.61 -5.07 -22.43
CA SER A 132 7.56 -5.95 -21.25
C SER A 132 8.24 -5.36 -20.02
N ALA A 133 9.02 -4.28 -20.13
CA ALA A 133 9.69 -3.67 -18.98
C ALA A 133 8.70 -2.88 -18.13
N GLU A 134 8.71 -3.08 -16.82
CA GLU A 134 8.00 -2.22 -15.88
C GLU A 134 8.85 -0.98 -15.62
N LEU A 135 8.30 0.18 -15.95
CA LEU A 135 8.97 1.46 -15.82
C LEU A 135 8.10 2.42 -15.06
N PHE A 136 8.69 3.11 -14.10
CA PHE A 136 8.03 4.11 -13.28
C PHE A 136 8.70 5.47 -13.45
N GLN A 137 7.92 6.53 -13.30
CA GLN A 137 8.47 7.88 -13.31
C GLN A 137 8.91 8.27 -11.90
N GLU A 138 10.12 8.77 -11.78
CA GLU A 138 10.68 9.22 -10.53
C GLU A 138 9.78 10.23 -9.81
N ASN A 139 9.22 11.18 -10.54
CA ASN A 139 8.29 12.17 -9.99
C ASN A 139 7.05 11.54 -9.36
N ASP A 140 6.49 10.50 -9.97
CA ASP A 140 5.30 9.82 -9.44
C ASP A 140 5.61 9.06 -8.15
N ILE A 141 6.82 8.51 -8.06
CA ILE A 141 7.35 7.88 -6.84
C ILE A 141 7.53 8.92 -5.74
N MET A 142 8.22 10.04 -6.05
CA MET A 142 8.50 11.11 -5.08
C MET A 142 7.22 11.71 -4.50
N ILE A 143 6.22 12.00 -5.34
CA ILE A 143 4.92 12.51 -4.89
C ILE A 143 4.20 11.45 -4.04
N GLY A 144 4.32 10.17 -4.39
CA GLY A 144 3.79 9.07 -3.59
C GLY A 144 4.41 8.99 -2.20
N MET A 145 5.71 9.15 -2.11
CA MET A 145 6.42 9.20 -0.82
C MET A 145 6.00 10.42 0.02
N ASP A 146 5.91 11.61 -0.60
CA ASP A 146 5.44 12.84 0.07
C ASP A 146 4.02 12.69 0.61
N PHE A 147 3.11 12.11 -0.16
CA PHE A 147 1.76 11.77 0.28
C PHE A 147 1.76 10.87 1.52
N ALA A 148 2.59 9.82 1.51
CA ALA A 148 2.69 8.89 2.64
C ALA A 148 3.22 9.59 3.90
N VAL A 149 4.24 10.43 3.76
CA VAL A 149 4.82 11.21 4.87
C VAL A 149 3.79 12.19 5.44
N LYS A 150 3.09 12.93 4.60
CA LYS A 150 2.02 13.85 5.02
C LYS A 150 0.90 13.10 5.75
N THR A 151 0.45 11.98 5.19
CA THR A 151 -0.60 11.14 5.78
C THR A 151 -0.22 10.65 7.17
N ALA A 152 1.02 10.21 7.38
CA ALA A 152 1.51 9.77 8.69
C ALA A 152 1.64 10.93 9.68
N ASN A 153 2.17 12.08 9.23
CA ASN A 153 2.32 13.29 10.05
C ASN A 153 0.97 13.81 10.54
N ASP A 154 -0.04 13.89 9.68
CA ASP A 154 -1.39 14.34 10.03
C ASP A 154 -2.04 13.44 11.12
N ARG A 155 -1.60 12.20 11.20
CA ARG A 155 -2.04 11.22 12.21
C ARG A 155 -1.08 11.09 13.39
N GLN A 156 0.00 11.88 13.40
CA GLN A 156 1.05 11.84 14.43
C GLN A 156 1.64 10.43 14.63
N MET A 157 1.81 9.69 13.53
CA MET A 157 2.33 8.33 13.54
C MET A 157 3.78 8.30 13.04
N PRO A 158 4.70 7.66 13.78
CA PRO A 158 6.01 7.32 13.24
C PRO A 158 5.87 6.49 11.95
N LEU A 159 6.66 6.81 10.94
CA LEU A 159 6.58 6.18 9.62
C LEU A 159 7.86 5.45 9.27
N SER A 160 7.72 4.20 8.81
CA SER A 160 8.72 3.49 8.01
C SER A 160 8.25 3.45 6.56
N LEU A 161 9.14 3.78 5.61
CA LEU A 161 8.79 3.79 4.19
C LEU A 161 9.52 2.65 3.48
N CYS A 162 8.74 1.80 2.81
CA CYS A 162 9.21 0.73 1.94
C CYS A 162 8.96 1.14 0.48
N LEU A 163 10.06 1.35 -0.27
CA LEU A 163 10.04 1.56 -1.71
C LEU A 163 10.32 0.23 -2.39
N GLY A 164 9.27 -0.41 -2.93
CA GLY A 164 9.36 -1.72 -3.58
C GLY A 164 9.51 -1.65 -5.09
N ILE A 165 9.75 -0.47 -5.63
CA ILE A 165 9.94 -0.23 -7.06
C ILE A 165 11.42 -0.10 -7.32
N GLY A 166 11.97 -1.06 -8.01
CA GLY A 166 13.36 -1.06 -8.42
C GLY A 166 13.66 -2.30 -9.24
N SER A 167 14.45 -2.13 -10.25
CA SER A 167 14.86 -3.12 -11.24
C SER A 167 15.62 -4.29 -10.67
#